data_6f5ad38c8e785f01f7f700094a77ecb9
#
_entry.id   6f5ad38c8e785f01f7f700094a77ecb9
#
_cell.length_a   1.000
_cell.length_b   1.000
_cell.length_c   1.000
_cell.angle_alpha   90.00
_cell.angle_beta   90.00
_cell.angle_gamma   90.00
#
_symmetry.space_group_name_H-M   'P 1'
#
loop_
_entity.id
_entity.type
_entity.pdbx_description
1 polymer ?
#
loop_
_entity_poly.entity_id
_entity_poly.type
_entity_poly.pdbx_seq_one_letter_code
_entity_poly.pdbx_strand_id
1 'polypeptide(L)'
;MRKRGGGILDIELVDSTKNMANYYQLHVRFETADAMGANFINSCLEQLAQTLQNEAAIYDHFSETEKQIEVVMSILSNYVPGSRVKSWVSCPIEELGDDGDVLAKKFVQAVEIAHHNNYRAVTHNKGIMNGVDALAIATGNDFRAVDAGIHAYAGKDGNYRGLSRARIEKDVFWFELEIPLAVGTVGGLTKLHPLVQWSHQLLQNPNAKELMQIMAVSGLAQNFAALRSLVTTGIQKGHMKMHLLNTVSYTHLTLPTKA
;
A
#
# COMPACT_ATOMS: atom_id res chain seq x y z
N MET A 1 -22.33 9.22 4.80
CA MET A 1 -21.63 8.68 3.62
C MET A 1 -22.41 8.90 2.32
N ARG A 2 -23.64 8.41 2.16
CA ARG A 2 -24.41 8.54 0.89
C ARG A 2 -24.42 9.94 0.28
N LYS A 3 -24.59 11.00 1.07
CA LYS A 3 -24.54 12.41 0.61
C LYS A 3 -23.17 12.86 0.04
N ARG A 4 -22.10 12.08 0.29
CA ARG A 4 -20.73 12.34 -0.18
C ARG A 4 -20.23 11.29 -1.19
N GLY A 5 -21.14 10.48 -1.75
CA GLY A 5 -20.81 9.46 -2.73
C GLY A 5 -20.29 8.13 -2.15
N GLY A 6 -20.25 7.98 -0.81
CA GLY A 6 -19.82 6.74 -0.15
C GLY A 6 -20.96 5.97 0.50
N GLY A 7 -20.67 4.83 1.10
CA GLY A 7 -21.64 4.00 1.82
C GLY A 7 -21.22 2.54 1.93
N ILE A 8 -22.10 1.72 2.51
CA ILE A 8 -21.95 0.28 2.53
C ILE A 8 -22.23 -0.25 1.12
N LEU A 9 -21.29 -1.02 0.59
CA LEU A 9 -21.41 -1.70 -0.69
C LEU A 9 -22.02 -3.08 -0.53
N ASP A 10 -21.59 -3.79 0.52
CA ASP A 10 -21.96 -5.19 0.73
C ASP A 10 -21.78 -5.59 2.20
N ILE A 11 -22.58 -6.56 2.65
CA ILE A 11 -22.50 -7.19 3.97
C ILE A 11 -22.59 -8.70 3.75
N GLU A 12 -21.59 -9.45 4.22
CA GLU A 12 -21.47 -10.89 4.07
C GLU A 12 -21.22 -11.55 5.42
N LEU A 13 -21.98 -12.59 5.75
CA LEU A 13 -21.71 -13.45 6.89
C LEU A 13 -20.80 -14.60 6.44
N VAL A 14 -19.58 -14.64 6.98
CA VAL A 14 -18.59 -15.66 6.69
C VAL A 14 -18.57 -16.70 7.79
N ASP A 15 -18.88 -17.94 7.44
CA ASP A 15 -18.71 -19.11 8.33
C ASP A 15 -17.25 -19.50 8.43
N SER A 16 -16.67 -19.31 9.60
CA SER A 16 -15.27 -19.67 9.93
C SER A 16 -15.18 -20.83 10.93
N THR A 17 -16.28 -21.57 11.11
CA THR A 17 -16.35 -22.69 12.09
C THR A 17 -15.35 -23.81 11.82
N LYS A 18 -14.86 -23.96 10.57
CA LYS A 18 -13.79 -24.89 10.23
C LYS A 18 -12.45 -24.52 10.88
N ASN A 19 -12.23 -23.26 11.16
CA ASN A 19 -10.99 -22.75 11.75
C ASN A 19 -11.08 -22.69 13.29
N MET A 20 -12.26 -22.30 13.79
CA MET A 20 -12.53 -22.18 15.22
C MET A 20 -14.02 -22.43 15.49
N ALA A 21 -14.36 -23.29 16.44
CA ALA A 21 -15.74 -23.63 16.75
C ALA A 21 -16.58 -22.39 17.11
N ASN A 22 -17.79 -22.31 16.58
CA ASN A 22 -18.74 -21.22 16.80
C ASN A 22 -18.24 -19.84 16.36
N TYR A 23 -17.29 -19.79 15.39
CA TYR A 23 -16.73 -18.54 14.92
C TYR A 23 -17.31 -18.14 13.57
N TYR A 24 -17.86 -16.92 13.55
CA TYR A 24 -18.42 -16.26 12.36
C TYR A 24 -17.83 -14.86 12.22
N GLN A 25 -17.77 -14.35 11.01
CA GLN A 25 -17.34 -12.98 10.72
C GLN A 25 -18.41 -12.28 9.90
N LEU A 26 -18.75 -11.05 10.29
CA LEU A 26 -19.58 -10.15 9.47
C LEU A 26 -18.63 -9.26 8.66
N HIS A 27 -18.42 -9.59 7.40
CA HIS A 27 -17.61 -8.78 6.49
C HIS A 27 -18.45 -7.66 5.88
N VAL A 28 -17.99 -6.43 6.00
CA VAL A 28 -18.68 -5.25 5.47
C VAL A 28 -17.74 -4.47 4.57
N ARG A 29 -18.15 -4.24 3.34
CA ARG A 29 -17.40 -3.44 2.36
C ARG A 29 -17.97 -2.04 2.27
N PHE A 30 -17.08 -1.04 2.29
CA PHE A 30 -17.43 0.37 2.24
C PHE A 30 -16.81 1.07 1.03
N GLU A 31 -17.59 1.96 0.38
CA GLU A 31 -17.04 3.03 -0.44
C GLU A 31 -16.84 4.25 0.45
N THR A 32 -15.61 4.75 0.51
CA THR A 32 -15.21 5.85 1.39
C THR A 32 -14.97 7.16 0.67
N ALA A 33 -15.09 7.16 -0.66
CA ALA A 33 -14.79 8.31 -1.54
C ALA A 33 -13.38 8.87 -1.25
N ASP A 34 -13.26 10.14 -0.91
CA ASP A 34 -11.98 10.80 -0.65
C ASP A 34 -11.47 10.66 0.80
N ALA A 35 -12.15 9.90 1.65
CA ALA A 35 -11.70 9.65 3.02
C ALA A 35 -11.12 8.25 3.17
N MET A 36 -10.06 8.07 3.96
CA MET A 36 -9.67 6.74 4.44
C MET A 36 -10.79 6.13 5.29
N GLY A 37 -11.45 6.96 6.11
CA GLY A 37 -12.71 6.64 6.79
C GLY A 37 -12.60 5.75 8.02
N ALA A 38 -11.42 5.44 8.54
CA ALA A 38 -11.18 4.45 9.58
C ALA A 38 -12.08 4.60 10.82
N ASN A 39 -12.12 5.78 11.42
CA ASN A 39 -12.93 6.03 12.63
C ASN A 39 -14.43 5.88 12.35
N PHE A 40 -14.88 6.36 11.19
CA PHE A 40 -16.28 6.27 10.80
C PHE A 40 -16.68 4.82 10.51
N ILE A 41 -15.83 4.05 9.84
CA ILE A 41 -16.04 2.62 9.57
C ILE A 41 -16.16 1.87 10.90
N ASN A 42 -15.24 2.09 11.85
CA ASN A 42 -15.31 1.43 13.16
C ASN A 42 -16.62 1.73 13.89
N SER A 43 -17.07 2.99 13.91
CA SER A 43 -18.38 3.35 14.49
C SER A 43 -19.54 2.65 13.77
N CYS A 44 -19.49 2.51 12.45
CA CYS A 44 -20.50 1.76 11.70
C CYS A 44 -20.50 0.27 12.06
N LEU A 45 -19.30 -0.33 12.20
CA LEU A 45 -19.17 -1.75 12.56
C LEU A 45 -19.67 -2.03 13.97
N GLU A 46 -19.39 -1.17 14.94
CA GLU A 46 -19.91 -1.25 16.30
C GLU A 46 -21.45 -1.17 16.32
N GLN A 47 -22.03 -0.24 15.54
CA GLN A 47 -23.49 -0.13 15.41
C GLN A 47 -24.12 -1.34 14.72
N LEU A 48 -23.45 -1.89 13.69
CA LEU A 48 -23.91 -3.12 13.01
C LEU A 48 -23.87 -4.32 13.96
N ALA A 49 -22.85 -4.44 14.78
CA ALA A 49 -22.74 -5.50 15.78
C ALA A 49 -23.88 -5.43 16.80
N GLN A 50 -24.19 -4.24 17.32
CA GLN A 50 -25.31 -4.03 18.22
C GLN A 50 -26.66 -4.35 17.55
N THR A 51 -26.81 -3.96 16.29
CA THR A 51 -28.02 -4.28 15.52
C THR A 51 -28.17 -5.79 15.35
N LEU A 52 -27.09 -6.50 14.99
CA LEU A 52 -27.10 -7.95 14.85
C LEU A 52 -27.51 -8.66 16.15
N GLN A 53 -26.96 -8.24 17.30
CA GLN A 53 -27.34 -8.80 18.60
C GLN A 53 -28.82 -8.56 18.92
N ASN A 54 -29.34 -7.36 18.66
CA ASN A 54 -30.72 -7.01 18.91
C ASN A 54 -31.69 -7.83 18.03
N GLU A 55 -31.36 -7.96 16.74
CA GLU A 55 -32.18 -8.74 15.79
C GLU A 55 -32.14 -10.24 16.12
N ALA A 56 -30.99 -10.78 16.48
CA ALA A 56 -30.86 -12.18 16.88
C ALA A 56 -31.66 -12.51 18.14
N ALA A 57 -31.67 -11.60 19.12
CA ALA A 57 -32.43 -11.77 20.38
C ALA A 57 -33.96 -11.92 20.19
N ILE A 58 -34.48 -11.35 19.12
CA ILE A 58 -35.92 -11.38 18.82
C ILE A 58 -36.29 -12.31 17.66
N TYR A 59 -35.32 -12.99 17.05
CA TYR A 59 -35.56 -13.85 15.90
C TYR A 59 -36.17 -15.18 16.31
N ASP A 60 -37.40 -15.44 15.94
CA ASP A 60 -38.24 -16.55 16.42
C ASP A 60 -37.69 -17.94 16.02
N HIS A 61 -36.89 -18.03 14.94
CA HIS A 61 -36.32 -19.29 14.49
C HIS A 61 -35.01 -19.67 15.19
N PHE A 62 -34.47 -18.79 16.05
CA PHE A 62 -33.29 -19.10 16.85
C PHE A 62 -33.68 -19.75 18.18
N SER A 63 -32.95 -20.76 18.59
CA SER A 63 -32.97 -21.31 19.94
C SER A 63 -32.46 -20.26 20.95
N GLU A 64 -32.78 -20.44 22.22
CA GLU A 64 -32.35 -19.51 23.29
C GLU A 64 -30.82 -19.36 23.35
N THR A 65 -30.05 -20.37 22.92
CA THR A 65 -28.59 -20.33 22.81
C THR A 65 -28.14 -19.52 21.58
N GLU A 66 -28.79 -19.67 20.45
CA GLU A 66 -28.46 -18.94 19.21
C GLU A 66 -28.83 -17.47 19.28
N LYS A 67 -29.82 -17.09 20.11
CA LYS A 67 -30.14 -15.70 20.38
C LYS A 67 -29.03 -14.93 21.11
N GLN A 68 -28.11 -15.66 21.79
CA GLN A 68 -27.03 -15.07 22.58
C GLN A 68 -25.76 -14.95 21.75
N ILE A 69 -25.74 -13.98 20.83
CA ILE A 69 -24.56 -13.69 20.02
C ILE A 69 -23.55 -12.90 20.86
N GLU A 70 -22.35 -13.45 21.03
CA GLU A 70 -21.20 -12.75 21.62
C GLU A 70 -20.43 -12.02 20.51
N VAL A 71 -20.28 -10.70 20.63
CA VAL A 71 -19.43 -9.90 19.76
C VAL A 71 -18.06 -9.73 20.43
N VAL A 72 -17.05 -10.42 19.94
CA VAL A 72 -15.69 -10.34 20.48
C VAL A 72 -15.00 -9.03 20.09
N MET A 73 -15.17 -8.58 18.83
CA MET A 73 -14.59 -7.32 18.34
C MET A 73 -15.31 -6.80 17.11
N SER A 74 -15.26 -5.47 16.92
CA SER A 74 -15.74 -4.78 15.73
C SER A 74 -14.68 -3.81 15.27
N ILE A 75 -13.93 -4.15 14.21
CA ILE A 75 -12.77 -3.39 13.74
C ILE A 75 -12.61 -3.49 12.22
N LEU A 76 -12.17 -2.41 11.59
CA LEU A 76 -11.78 -2.44 10.18
C LEU A 76 -10.54 -3.32 9.95
N SER A 77 -10.40 -3.83 8.74
CA SER A 77 -9.15 -4.45 8.28
C SER A 77 -8.36 -3.48 7.42
N ASN A 78 -7.03 -3.44 7.62
CA ASN A 78 -6.10 -2.74 6.72
C ASN A 78 -5.77 -3.56 5.46
N TYR A 79 -6.18 -4.83 5.41
CA TYR A 79 -6.09 -5.64 4.20
C TYR A 79 -7.27 -5.34 3.28
N VAL A 80 -7.01 -4.59 2.21
CA VAL A 80 -8.03 -4.06 1.28
C VAL A 80 -7.80 -4.54 -0.16
N PRO A 81 -7.85 -5.84 -0.43
CA PRO A 81 -7.50 -6.41 -1.74
C PRO A 81 -8.42 -5.96 -2.89
N GLY A 82 -9.56 -5.37 -2.57
CA GLY A 82 -10.51 -4.81 -3.54
C GLY A 82 -10.17 -3.37 -3.98
N SER A 83 -9.40 -2.60 -3.18
CA SER A 83 -9.03 -1.22 -3.49
C SER A 83 -7.64 -1.16 -4.14
N ARG A 84 -7.54 -1.50 -5.42
CA ARG A 84 -6.27 -1.65 -6.12
C ARG A 84 -6.00 -0.51 -7.08
N VAL A 85 -4.72 -0.21 -7.23
CA VAL A 85 -4.20 0.70 -8.25
C VAL A 85 -3.07 0.00 -9.01
N LYS A 86 -3.03 0.22 -10.31
CA LYS A 86 -1.97 -0.26 -11.20
C LYS A 86 -1.24 0.91 -11.84
N SER A 87 0.10 0.88 -11.80
CA SER A 87 0.98 1.77 -12.53
C SER A 87 1.89 0.96 -13.46
N TRP A 88 2.26 1.52 -14.59
CA TRP A 88 3.14 0.86 -15.55
C TRP A 88 3.90 1.86 -16.41
N VAL A 89 5.03 1.41 -16.95
CA VAL A 89 5.84 2.12 -17.93
C VAL A 89 6.29 1.15 -19.01
N SER A 90 6.41 1.63 -20.22
CA SER A 90 7.02 0.88 -21.33
C SER A 90 7.87 1.80 -22.19
N CYS A 91 8.93 1.26 -22.77
CA CYS A 91 9.76 1.94 -23.76
C CYS A 91 10.41 0.92 -24.71
N PRO A 92 10.78 1.30 -25.94
CA PRO A 92 11.67 0.51 -26.77
C PRO A 92 12.96 0.16 -26.00
N ILE A 93 13.48 -1.04 -26.18
CA ILE A 93 14.69 -1.50 -25.47
C ILE A 93 15.89 -0.58 -25.76
N GLU A 94 15.99 -0.03 -26.96
CA GLU A 94 17.05 0.91 -27.37
C GLU A 94 17.07 2.19 -26.55
N GLU A 95 15.92 2.63 -26.01
CA GLU A 95 15.82 3.81 -25.13
C GLU A 95 16.34 3.57 -23.71
N LEU A 96 16.61 2.32 -23.34
CA LEU A 96 17.21 2.00 -22.03
C LEU A 96 18.70 2.34 -21.92
N GLY A 97 19.35 2.67 -23.03
CA GLY A 97 20.76 3.06 -23.14
C GLY A 97 21.55 2.14 -24.07
N ASP A 98 22.86 2.37 -24.19
CA ASP A 98 23.75 1.66 -25.13
C ASP A 98 23.72 0.13 -24.96
N ASP A 99 23.60 -0.37 -23.72
CA ASP A 99 23.45 -1.78 -23.38
C ASP A 99 21.99 -2.18 -23.08
N GLY A 100 21.01 -1.54 -23.72
CA GLY A 100 19.58 -1.67 -23.42
C GLY A 100 19.07 -3.12 -23.41
N ASP A 101 19.50 -3.93 -24.36
CA ASP A 101 19.12 -5.38 -24.44
C ASP A 101 19.63 -6.18 -23.23
N VAL A 102 20.89 -5.96 -22.84
CA VAL A 102 21.48 -6.62 -21.66
C VAL A 102 20.81 -6.13 -20.38
N LEU A 103 20.57 -4.84 -20.27
CA LEU A 103 19.91 -4.23 -19.12
C LEU A 103 18.47 -4.77 -18.97
N ALA A 104 17.68 -4.77 -20.04
CA ALA A 104 16.30 -5.26 -20.02
C ALA A 104 16.23 -6.73 -19.57
N LYS A 105 17.07 -7.60 -20.13
CA LYS A 105 17.13 -9.02 -19.75
C LYS A 105 17.49 -9.23 -18.29
N LYS A 106 18.53 -8.56 -17.79
CA LYS A 106 18.93 -8.64 -16.38
C LYS A 106 17.87 -8.07 -15.44
N PHE A 107 17.19 -7.02 -15.86
CA PHE A 107 16.12 -6.40 -15.09
C PHE A 107 14.93 -7.36 -14.93
N VAL A 108 14.47 -7.97 -16.02
CA VAL A 108 13.40 -9.00 -15.99
C VAL A 108 13.81 -10.16 -15.08
N GLN A 109 15.05 -10.69 -15.22
CA GLN A 109 15.54 -11.75 -14.33
C GLN A 109 15.55 -11.34 -12.86
N ALA A 110 15.93 -10.09 -12.53
CA ALA A 110 15.97 -9.61 -11.16
C ALA A 110 14.56 -9.50 -10.56
N VAL A 111 13.54 -9.16 -11.36
CA VAL A 111 12.12 -9.19 -10.96
C VAL A 111 11.66 -10.63 -10.77
N GLU A 112 11.94 -11.53 -11.70
CA GLU A 112 11.57 -12.95 -11.60
C GLU A 112 12.19 -13.61 -10.35
N ILE A 113 13.45 -13.31 -10.00
CA ILE A 113 14.05 -13.81 -8.76
C ILE A 113 13.22 -13.39 -7.54
N ALA A 114 12.66 -12.16 -7.51
CA ALA A 114 11.81 -11.71 -6.41
C ALA A 114 10.43 -12.44 -6.37
N HIS A 115 9.99 -13.05 -7.47
CA HIS A 115 8.79 -13.89 -7.47
C HIS A 115 9.05 -15.32 -6.95
N HIS A 116 10.29 -15.80 -6.99
CA HIS A 116 10.65 -17.17 -6.63
C HIS A 116 11.48 -17.29 -5.35
N ASN A 117 11.96 -16.19 -4.78
CA ASN A 117 12.81 -16.18 -3.59
C ASN A 117 12.30 -15.17 -2.56
N ASN A 118 11.85 -15.68 -1.40
CA ASN A 118 11.27 -14.87 -0.34
C ASN A 118 12.25 -13.82 0.23
N TYR A 119 13.53 -14.16 0.40
CA TYR A 119 14.54 -13.21 0.89
C TYR A 119 14.69 -12.02 -0.07
N ARG A 120 14.68 -12.31 -1.37
CA ARG A 120 14.73 -11.26 -2.38
C ARG A 120 13.42 -10.48 -2.49
N ALA A 121 12.27 -11.17 -2.38
CA ALA A 121 10.95 -10.55 -2.42
C ALA A 121 10.76 -9.49 -1.33
N VAL A 122 11.14 -9.78 -0.08
CA VAL A 122 11.05 -8.83 1.04
C VAL A 122 11.86 -7.56 0.76
N THR A 123 13.11 -7.72 0.30
CA THR A 123 13.97 -6.57 -0.03
C THR A 123 13.46 -5.81 -1.26
N HIS A 124 12.90 -6.51 -2.23
CA HIS A 124 12.30 -5.93 -3.44
C HIS A 124 11.09 -5.05 -3.09
N ASN A 125 10.15 -5.59 -2.31
CA ASN A 125 8.95 -4.87 -1.91
C ASN A 125 9.27 -3.70 -0.97
N LYS A 126 10.24 -3.85 -0.06
CA LYS A 126 10.75 -2.72 0.75
C LYS A 126 11.25 -1.57 -0.14
N GLY A 127 11.86 -1.87 -1.29
CA GLY A 127 12.28 -0.88 -2.28
C GLY A 127 11.10 -0.11 -2.89
N ILE A 128 9.97 -0.78 -3.13
CA ILE A 128 8.72 -0.15 -3.56
C ILE A 128 8.17 0.77 -2.47
N MET A 129 8.15 0.27 -1.22
CA MET A 129 7.61 1.00 -0.08
C MET A 129 8.37 2.30 0.23
N ASN A 130 9.64 2.43 -0.12
CA ASN A 130 10.37 3.69 0.02
C ASN A 130 9.63 4.88 -0.65
N GLY A 131 9.01 4.66 -1.81
CA GLY A 131 8.23 5.71 -2.50
C GLY A 131 6.81 5.86 -1.97
N VAL A 132 6.15 4.74 -1.68
CA VAL A 132 4.77 4.73 -1.20
C VAL A 132 4.67 5.34 0.20
N ASP A 133 5.51 4.90 1.15
CA ASP A 133 5.52 5.38 2.53
C ASP A 133 5.89 6.85 2.63
N ALA A 134 6.87 7.30 1.84
CA ALA A 134 7.25 8.70 1.80
C ALA A 134 6.06 9.60 1.45
N LEU A 135 5.26 9.21 0.45
CA LEU A 135 4.06 9.95 0.08
C LEU A 135 2.92 9.76 1.10
N ALA A 136 2.76 8.58 1.69
CA ALA A 136 1.77 8.37 2.76
C ALA A 136 2.03 9.31 3.94
N ILE A 137 3.28 9.42 4.38
CA ILE A 137 3.71 10.33 5.45
C ILE A 137 3.50 11.79 5.03
N ALA A 138 3.97 12.18 3.83
CA ALA A 138 3.90 13.56 3.36
C ALA A 138 2.46 14.05 3.19
N THR A 139 1.53 13.17 2.86
CA THR A 139 0.10 13.48 2.64
C THR A 139 -0.77 13.22 3.87
N GLY A 140 -0.15 12.88 5.03
CA GLY A 140 -0.86 12.68 6.30
C GLY A 140 -1.71 11.42 6.35
N ASN A 141 -1.40 10.43 5.54
CA ASN A 141 -2.03 9.11 5.56
C ASN A 141 -1.32 8.18 6.55
N ASP A 142 -2.00 7.13 6.99
CA ASP A 142 -1.41 6.13 7.90
C ASP A 142 -0.52 5.17 7.11
N PHE A 143 0.78 5.47 7.07
CA PHE A 143 1.77 4.64 6.37
C PHE A 143 1.85 3.21 6.92
N ARG A 144 1.57 2.99 8.22
CA ARG A 144 1.60 1.65 8.84
C ARG A 144 0.47 0.79 8.31
N ALA A 145 -0.73 1.38 8.13
CA ALA A 145 -1.88 0.69 7.54
C ALA A 145 -1.62 0.35 6.06
N VAL A 146 -1.03 1.29 5.32
CA VAL A 146 -0.64 1.12 3.90
C VAL A 146 0.41 0.02 3.77
N ASP A 147 1.48 0.09 4.55
CA ASP A 147 2.58 -0.88 4.54
C ASP A 147 2.08 -2.30 4.86
N ALA A 148 1.34 -2.46 5.96
CA ALA A 148 0.77 -3.74 6.37
C ALA A 148 -0.16 -4.34 5.30
N GLY A 149 -1.03 -3.52 4.71
CA GLY A 149 -1.96 -3.96 3.66
C GLY A 149 -1.26 -4.42 2.38
N ILE A 150 -0.23 -3.69 1.94
CA ILE A 150 0.56 -4.03 0.76
C ILE A 150 1.40 -5.30 0.99
N HIS A 151 2.04 -5.44 2.15
CA HIS A 151 2.80 -6.64 2.49
C HIS A 151 1.89 -7.88 2.64
N ALA A 152 0.70 -7.74 3.23
CA ALA A 152 -0.29 -8.82 3.25
C ALA A 152 -0.72 -9.23 1.83
N TYR A 153 -0.89 -8.26 0.93
CA TYR A 153 -1.23 -8.52 -0.47
C TYR A 153 -0.11 -9.25 -1.24
N ALA A 154 1.15 -8.99 -0.91
CA ALA A 154 2.29 -9.73 -1.48
C ALA A 154 2.27 -11.23 -1.15
N GLY A 155 1.61 -11.62 -0.05
CA GLY A 155 1.41 -13.00 0.39
C GLY A 155 0.05 -13.60 0.11
N LYS A 156 -0.81 -12.95 -0.66
CA LYS A 156 -2.23 -13.33 -0.87
C LYS A 156 -2.45 -14.76 -1.39
N ASP A 157 -1.50 -15.30 -2.14
CA ASP A 157 -1.57 -16.63 -2.72
C ASP A 157 -0.85 -17.69 -1.86
N GLY A 158 -0.60 -17.40 -0.59
CA GLY A 158 0.09 -18.30 0.36
C GLY A 158 1.62 -18.24 0.29
N ASN A 159 2.19 -17.55 -0.70
CA ASN A 159 3.63 -17.32 -0.83
C ASN A 159 3.91 -15.83 -0.98
N TYR A 160 4.81 -15.30 -0.17
CA TYR A 160 5.24 -13.92 -0.27
C TYR A 160 6.10 -13.70 -1.51
N ARG A 161 5.71 -12.77 -2.38
CA ARG A 161 6.36 -12.53 -3.69
C ARG A 161 6.59 -11.05 -3.96
N GLY A 162 7.45 -10.76 -4.96
CA GLY A 162 7.58 -9.41 -5.52
C GLY A 162 6.24 -8.89 -6.06
N LEU A 163 5.96 -7.62 -5.84
CA LEU A 163 4.71 -6.97 -6.26
C LEU A 163 4.77 -6.43 -7.69
N SER A 164 5.96 -6.06 -8.17
CA SER A 164 6.16 -5.57 -9.53
C SER A 164 6.39 -6.72 -10.52
N ARG A 165 6.12 -6.47 -11.79
CA ARG A 165 6.36 -7.39 -12.90
C ARG A 165 7.09 -6.69 -14.01
N ALA A 166 7.99 -7.40 -14.69
CA ALA A 166 8.69 -6.91 -15.86
C ALA A 166 8.64 -7.96 -16.98
N ARG A 167 8.59 -7.49 -18.22
CA ARG A 167 8.63 -8.35 -19.40
C ARG A 167 9.18 -7.61 -20.60
N ILE A 168 9.59 -8.38 -21.59
CA ILE A 168 9.97 -7.87 -22.92
C ILE A 168 8.99 -8.47 -23.92
N GLU A 169 8.35 -7.62 -24.72
CA GLU A 169 7.43 -8.01 -25.79
C GLU A 169 7.75 -7.22 -27.05
N LYS A 170 8.13 -7.90 -28.15
CA LYS A 170 8.43 -7.26 -29.45
C LYS A 170 9.37 -6.06 -29.35
N ASP A 171 10.51 -6.26 -28.66
CA ASP A 171 11.54 -5.23 -28.41
C ASP A 171 11.08 -4.02 -27.57
N VAL A 172 9.94 -4.15 -26.91
CA VAL A 172 9.46 -3.19 -25.91
C VAL A 172 9.64 -3.76 -24.51
N PHE A 173 10.32 -3.01 -23.66
CA PHE A 173 10.42 -3.28 -22.23
C PHE A 173 9.16 -2.76 -21.52
N TRP A 174 8.59 -3.59 -20.65
CA TRP A 174 7.44 -3.27 -19.81
C TRP A 174 7.78 -3.48 -18.35
N PHE A 175 7.37 -2.54 -17.52
CA PHE A 175 7.49 -2.65 -16.06
C PHE A 175 6.24 -2.12 -15.40
N GLU A 176 5.64 -2.92 -14.50
CA GLU A 176 4.35 -2.63 -13.89
C GLU A 176 4.32 -2.99 -12.41
N LEU A 177 3.44 -2.29 -11.67
CA LEU A 177 3.18 -2.48 -10.25
C LEU A 177 1.66 -2.44 -10.02
N GLU A 178 1.13 -3.43 -9.29
CA GLU A 178 -0.23 -3.42 -8.79
C GLU A 178 -0.21 -3.59 -7.27
N ILE A 179 -0.79 -2.63 -6.54
CA ILE A 179 -0.85 -2.63 -5.08
C ILE A 179 -2.23 -2.22 -4.57
N PRO A 180 -2.69 -2.77 -3.43
CA PRO A 180 -3.87 -2.26 -2.75
C PRO A 180 -3.52 -1.00 -1.97
N LEU A 181 -4.39 0.01 -2.01
CA LEU A 181 -4.25 1.24 -1.23
C LEU A 181 -5.61 1.68 -0.67
N ALA A 182 -5.61 2.10 0.58
CA ALA A 182 -6.72 2.79 1.21
C ALA A 182 -6.19 4.10 1.81
N VAL A 183 -6.29 5.17 1.04
CA VAL A 183 -5.79 6.50 1.42
C VAL A 183 -6.91 7.53 1.33
N GLY A 184 -6.72 8.66 2.00
CA GLY A 184 -7.66 9.77 1.94
C GLY A 184 -6.96 11.10 1.71
N THR A 185 -7.71 12.03 1.16
CA THR A 185 -7.28 13.42 0.93
C THR A 185 -8.10 14.41 1.74
N VAL A 186 -9.07 13.90 2.50
CA VAL A 186 -9.93 14.71 3.38
C VAL A 186 -9.98 14.14 4.80
N GLY A 187 -10.09 15.03 5.78
CA GLY A 187 -10.15 14.65 7.19
C GLY A 187 -8.77 14.49 7.84
N GLY A 188 -8.73 14.11 9.12
CA GLY A 188 -7.50 13.89 9.86
C GLY A 188 -6.52 15.06 9.80
N LEU A 189 -5.26 14.76 9.50
CA LEU A 189 -4.16 15.73 9.43
C LEU A 189 -4.19 16.63 8.17
N THR A 190 -4.98 16.30 7.14
CA THR A 190 -4.95 17.02 5.86
C THR A 190 -5.31 18.49 5.97
N LYS A 191 -6.13 18.86 6.96
CA LYS A 191 -6.52 20.27 7.23
C LYS A 191 -5.79 20.91 8.39
N LEU A 192 -5.09 20.11 9.21
CA LEU A 192 -4.50 20.59 10.45
C LEU A 192 -3.00 20.84 10.34
N HIS A 193 -2.28 20.02 9.57
CA HIS A 193 -0.82 20.08 9.51
C HIS A 193 -0.35 20.89 8.30
N PRO A 194 0.39 22.01 8.50
CA PRO A 194 0.78 22.89 7.39
C PRO A 194 1.59 22.20 6.28
N LEU A 195 2.53 21.30 6.64
CA LEU A 195 3.32 20.57 5.65
C LEU A 195 2.49 19.57 4.85
N VAL A 196 1.47 18.96 5.47
CA VAL A 196 0.53 18.09 4.76
C VAL A 196 -0.29 18.88 3.76
N GLN A 197 -0.80 20.06 4.15
CA GLN A 197 -1.49 20.96 3.23
C GLN A 197 -0.59 21.39 2.08
N TRP A 198 0.65 21.76 2.37
CA TRP A 198 1.63 22.11 1.34
C TRP A 198 1.90 20.95 0.39
N SER A 199 2.04 19.73 0.91
CA SER A 199 2.23 18.53 0.07
C SER A 199 1.05 18.29 -0.87
N HIS A 200 -0.19 18.42 -0.36
CA HIS A 200 -1.38 18.33 -1.22
C HIS A 200 -1.42 19.42 -2.30
N GLN A 201 -1.06 20.67 -1.94
CA GLN A 201 -0.98 21.77 -2.92
C GLN A 201 0.09 21.50 -3.97
N LEU A 202 1.26 21.00 -3.60
CA LEU A 202 2.33 20.61 -4.53
C LEU A 202 1.87 19.54 -5.50
N LEU A 203 1.06 18.58 -5.03
CA LEU A 203 0.44 17.54 -5.85
C LEU A 203 -0.83 18.02 -6.58
N GLN A 204 -1.15 19.33 -6.58
CA GLN A 204 -2.32 19.93 -7.21
C GLN A 204 -3.66 19.48 -6.60
N ASN A 205 -3.68 19.18 -5.31
CA ASN A 205 -4.84 18.75 -4.53
C ASN A 205 -5.58 17.55 -5.14
N PRO A 206 -4.92 16.41 -5.28
CA PRO A 206 -5.52 15.22 -5.88
C PRO A 206 -6.70 14.71 -5.05
N ASN A 207 -7.67 14.09 -5.69
CA ASN A 207 -8.63 13.23 -4.99
C ASN A 207 -7.97 11.92 -4.53
N ALA A 208 -8.67 11.09 -3.76
CA ALA A 208 -8.09 9.85 -3.22
C ALA A 208 -7.61 8.89 -4.32
N LYS A 209 -8.35 8.76 -5.43
CA LYS A 209 -7.97 7.89 -6.54
C LYS A 209 -6.72 8.39 -7.27
N GLU A 210 -6.62 9.68 -7.48
CA GLU A 210 -5.42 10.32 -8.07
C GLU A 210 -4.21 10.16 -7.12
N LEU A 211 -4.41 10.33 -5.80
CA LEU A 211 -3.35 10.12 -4.82
C LEU A 211 -2.85 8.66 -4.83
N MET A 212 -3.75 7.68 -4.92
CA MET A 212 -3.38 6.27 -5.09
C MET A 212 -2.50 6.06 -6.33
N GLN A 213 -2.85 6.68 -7.48
CA GLN A 213 -2.07 6.60 -8.70
C GLN A 213 -0.67 7.21 -8.52
N ILE A 214 -0.58 8.38 -7.92
CA ILE A 214 0.68 9.06 -7.62
C ILE A 214 1.57 8.18 -6.71
N MET A 215 1.00 7.58 -5.67
CA MET A 215 1.73 6.67 -4.78
C MET A 215 2.23 5.41 -5.52
N ALA A 216 1.41 4.82 -6.36
CA ALA A 216 1.80 3.65 -7.15
C ALA A 216 2.92 3.98 -8.15
N VAL A 217 2.85 5.15 -8.80
CA VAL A 217 3.92 5.63 -9.70
C VAL A 217 5.21 5.88 -8.91
N SER A 218 5.13 6.48 -7.73
CA SER A 218 6.31 6.68 -6.86
C SER A 218 6.94 5.35 -6.45
N GLY A 219 6.14 4.37 -6.05
CA GLY A 219 6.61 3.02 -5.73
C GLY A 219 7.29 2.34 -6.93
N LEU A 220 6.68 2.44 -8.12
CA LEU A 220 7.23 1.91 -9.37
C LEU A 220 8.57 2.56 -9.72
N ALA A 221 8.67 3.89 -9.61
CA ALA A 221 9.89 4.65 -9.91
C ALA A 221 11.04 4.30 -8.95
N GLN A 222 10.75 4.18 -7.64
CA GLN A 222 11.73 3.77 -6.64
C GLN A 222 12.23 2.33 -6.87
N ASN A 223 11.31 1.43 -7.20
CA ASN A 223 11.65 0.05 -7.52
C ASN A 223 12.51 -0.05 -8.79
N PHE A 224 12.15 0.72 -9.84
CA PHE A 224 12.94 0.81 -11.08
C PHE A 224 14.36 1.28 -10.80
N ALA A 225 14.53 2.38 -10.06
CA ALA A 225 15.84 2.94 -9.74
C ALA A 225 16.72 1.95 -8.94
N ALA A 226 16.11 1.27 -7.94
CA ALA A 226 16.79 0.25 -7.16
C ALA A 226 17.23 -0.95 -8.01
N LEU A 227 16.35 -1.48 -8.85
CA LEU A 227 16.65 -2.60 -9.74
C LEU A 227 17.72 -2.23 -10.78
N ARG A 228 17.60 -1.07 -11.43
CA ARG A 228 18.60 -0.57 -12.37
C ARG A 228 19.98 -0.51 -11.72
N SER A 229 20.07 0.05 -10.52
CA SER A 229 21.34 0.11 -9.77
C SER A 229 21.89 -1.29 -9.47
N LEU A 230 21.03 -2.22 -9.03
CA LEU A 230 21.43 -3.60 -8.71
C LEU A 230 22.03 -4.36 -9.91
N VAL A 231 21.42 -4.20 -11.09
CA VAL A 231 21.80 -4.97 -12.29
C VAL A 231 22.89 -4.29 -13.13
N THR A 232 23.30 -3.07 -12.76
CA THR A 232 24.36 -2.30 -13.46
C THR A 232 25.56 -2.04 -12.55
N THR A 233 25.55 -0.94 -11.80
CA THR A 233 26.70 -0.43 -11.03
C THR A 233 26.80 -1.04 -9.62
N GLY A 234 25.74 -1.68 -9.14
CA GLY A 234 25.57 -2.12 -7.76
C GLY A 234 25.16 -0.96 -6.82
N ILE A 235 24.42 -1.31 -5.78
CA ILE A 235 23.84 -0.35 -4.82
C ILE A 235 24.92 0.46 -4.07
N GLN A 236 26.05 -0.16 -3.75
CA GLN A 236 27.11 0.47 -2.96
C GLN A 236 27.66 1.76 -3.61
N LYS A 237 27.86 1.78 -4.93
CA LYS A 237 28.41 2.97 -5.63
C LYS A 237 27.46 4.18 -5.58
N GLY A 238 26.15 3.96 -5.57
CA GLY A 238 25.14 5.02 -5.45
C GLY A 238 25.06 5.60 -4.04
N HIS A 239 25.04 4.74 -3.02
CA HIS A 239 24.97 5.15 -1.61
C HIS A 239 26.24 5.81 -1.11
N MET A 240 27.42 5.36 -1.54
CA MET A 240 28.70 5.94 -1.14
C MET A 240 28.81 7.43 -1.49
N LYS A 241 28.28 7.88 -2.65
CA LYS A 241 28.28 9.30 -2.99
C LYS A 241 27.42 10.15 -2.05
N MET A 242 26.25 9.65 -1.64
CA MET A 242 25.38 10.38 -0.70
C MET A 242 25.93 10.38 0.73
N HIS A 243 26.51 9.27 1.17
CA HIS A 243 27.20 9.21 2.47
C HIS A 243 28.41 10.11 2.53
N LEU A 244 29.18 10.22 1.44
CA LEU A 244 30.33 11.12 1.37
C LEU A 244 29.92 12.59 1.51
N LEU A 245 28.84 12.99 0.83
CA LEU A 245 28.26 14.34 0.93
C LEU A 245 27.78 14.63 2.36
N ASN A 246 27.10 13.69 3.00
CA ASN A 246 26.67 13.84 4.40
C ASN A 246 27.86 13.88 5.34
N THR A 247 28.88 13.04 5.16
CA THR A 247 30.10 13.04 5.99
C THR A 247 30.87 14.34 5.84
N VAL A 248 31.02 14.84 4.61
CA VAL A 248 31.69 16.12 4.33
C VAL A 248 30.87 17.29 4.91
N SER A 249 29.55 17.28 4.80
CA SER A 249 28.68 18.28 5.43
C SER A 249 28.80 18.29 6.95
N TYR A 250 28.82 17.12 7.59
CA TYR A 250 29.00 17.01 9.04
C TYR A 250 30.40 17.43 9.49
N THR A 251 31.46 17.07 8.78
CA THR A 251 32.83 17.47 9.14
C THR A 251 33.10 18.94 8.90
N HIS A 252 32.44 19.58 7.94
CA HIS A 252 32.58 21.02 7.69
C HIS A 252 31.71 21.87 8.63
N LEU A 253 30.60 21.34 9.15
CA LEU A 253 29.80 22.01 10.18
C LEU A 253 30.46 21.98 11.58
N THR A 254 31.42 21.08 11.81
CA THR A 254 32.16 20.98 13.08
C THR A 254 33.49 21.72 13.10
N LEU A 255 33.85 22.42 12.04
CA LEU A 255 35.13 23.11 11.90
C LEU A 255 35.06 24.64 11.94
N PRO A 256 34.40 25.35 12.78
CA PRO A 256 34.65 26.76 12.81
C PRO A 256 34.81 27.41 14.16
N THR A 257 35.17 26.73 15.16
CA THR A 257 35.41 27.39 16.42
C THR A 257 36.84 27.25 16.87
N LYS A 258 37.74 27.88 16.13
CA LYS A 258 38.96 28.43 16.70
C LYS A 258 39.22 29.78 16.06
N ALA A 259 38.69 30.83 16.73
CA ALA A 259 39.31 32.09 16.79
C ALA A 259 40.45 32.01 17.78
#